data_2f7030e88927e09c141c455a473612be
#
_entry.id   2f7030e88927e09c141c455a473612be
#
_cell.length_a   1.000
_cell.length_b   1.000
_cell.length_c   1.000
_cell.angle_alpha   90.00
_cell.angle_beta   90.00
_cell.angle_gamma   90.00
#
_symmetry.space_group_name_H-M   'P 1'
#
loop_
_entity.id
_entity.type
_entity.pdbx_description
1 polymer ?
#
loop_
_entity_poly.entity_id
_entity_poly.type
_entity_poly.pdbx_seq_one_letter_code
_entity_poly.pdbx_strand_id
1 'polypeptide(L)'
;MDTPEHDLVAALVSAIRAGDTDAVQRITAEAPALLTRPLGGAFKTRTALHVVADWPGYFPNGPQIVRLLVAAGADPNLRKSGDESPLHWAASSDDVDVAAALIDAGADIEAPDGSMGTPLDNAIGYACWHVAALLVARGARVDKLWHAAALGMLDRLQQLIDAADPTQEEVSQAFWHACCAGQRRAAEHLLGLGADVNWVPAYAEGTPLDAARGRSTRRDNVVGWLDELGARAAGTGPD
;
A
#
# COMPACT_ATOMS: atom_id res chain seq x y z
N MET A 1 15.58 -28.63 2.69
CA MET A 1 16.30 -27.94 1.59
C MET A 1 17.75 -28.39 1.69
N ASP A 2 18.31 -28.89 0.63
CA ASP A 2 19.73 -29.26 0.61
C ASP A 2 20.60 -28.00 0.71
N THR A 3 21.76 -28.09 1.35
CA THR A 3 22.68 -26.98 1.62
C THR A 3 22.96 -26.11 0.39
N PRO A 4 23.25 -26.67 -0.83
CA PRO A 4 23.53 -25.88 -2.04
C PRO A 4 22.35 -25.00 -2.50
N GLU A 5 21.13 -25.47 -2.35
CA GLU A 5 19.93 -24.74 -2.76
C GLU A 5 19.61 -23.59 -1.80
N HIS A 6 19.86 -23.78 -0.50
CA HIS A 6 19.72 -22.72 0.48
C HIS A 6 20.69 -21.57 0.21
N ASP A 7 21.93 -21.91 -0.20
CA ASP A 7 22.97 -20.93 -0.56
C ASP A 7 22.57 -20.11 -1.79
N LEU A 8 21.96 -20.74 -2.81
CA LEU A 8 21.46 -20.03 -4.00
C LEU A 8 20.27 -19.10 -3.69
N VAL A 9 19.36 -19.49 -2.79
CA VAL A 9 18.29 -18.61 -2.32
C VAL A 9 18.86 -17.38 -1.61
N ALA A 10 19.81 -17.57 -0.70
CA ALA A 10 20.46 -16.49 0.02
C ALA A 10 21.22 -15.54 -0.93
N ALA A 11 21.94 -16.12 -1.91
CA ALA A 11 22.65 -15.36 -2.94
C ALA A 11 21.68 -14.54 -3.81
N LEU A 12 20.55 -15.11 -4.23
CA LEU A 12 19.53 -14.40 -5.02
C LEU A 12 18.94 -13.23 -4.24
N VAL A 13 18.56 -13.46 -2.98
CA VAL A 13 18.01 -12.38 -2.11
C VAL A 13 19.04 -11.26 -1.92
N SER A 14 20.32 -11.62 -1.70
CA SER A 14 21.40 -10.63 -1.56
C SER A 14 21.63 -9.84 -2.84
N ALA A 15 21.65 -10.51 -4.00
CA ALA A 15 21.83 -9.87 -5.31
C ALA A 15 20.68 -8.90 -5.63
N ILE A 16 19.43 -9.30 -5.35
CA ILE A 16 18.25 -8.44 -5.54
C ILE A 16 18.40 -7.17 -4.69
N ARG A 17 18.68 -7.31 -3.40
CA ARG A 17 18.79 -6.16 -2.48
C ARG A 17 19.98 -5.25 -2.80
N ALA A 18 21.04 -5.82 -3.33
CA ALA A 18 22.21 -5.06 -3.78
C ALA A 18 22.00 -4.38 -5.16
N GLY A 19 20.95 -4.75 -5.89
CA GLY A 19 20.73 -4.28 -7.25
C GLY A 19 21.71 -4.89 -8.28
N ASP A 20 22.30 -6.05 -7.98
CA ASP A 20 23.26 -6.74 -8.85
C ASP A 20 22.53 -7.54 -9.94
N THR A 21 22.26 -6.87 -11.05
CA THR A 21 21.54 -7.44 -12.19
C THR A 21 22.25 -8.62 -12.83
N ASP A 22 23.58 -8.62 -12.86
CA ASP A 22 24.39 -9.69 -13.46
C ASP A 22 24.33 -10.95 -12.59
N ALA A 23 24.43 -10.79 -11.27
CA ALA A 23 24.25 -11.90 -10.34
C ALA A 23 22.83 -12.47 -10.39
N VAL A 24 21.79 -11.61 -10.42
CA VAL A 24 20.40 -12.05 -10.57
C VAL A 24 20.22 -12.88 -11.84
N GLN A 25 20.70 -12.38 -12.98
CA GLN A 25 20.60 -13.08 -14.26
C GLN A 25 21.32 -14.43 -14.24
N ARG A 26 22.55 -14.49 -13.70
CA ARG A 26 23.32 -15.72 -13.57
C ARG A 26 22.63 -16.76 -12.69
N ILE A 27 22.17 -16.35 -11.49
CA ILE A 27 21.54 -17.26 -10.53
C ILE A 27 20.21 -17.80 -11.08
N THR A 28 19.42 -16.96 -11.73
CA THR A 28 18.13 -17.39 -12.30
C THR A 28 18.29 -18.30 -13.51
N ALA A 29 19.38 -18.16 -14.28
CA ALA A 29 19.72 -19.09 -15.36
C ALA A 29 20.21 -20.45 -14.82
N GLU A 30 20.95 -20.45 -13.70
CA GLU A 30 21.44 -21.66 -13.03
C GLU A 30 20.33 -22.43 -12.32
N ALA A 31 19.40 -21.70 -11.66
CA ALA A 31 18.33 -22.28 -10.86
C ALA A 31 16.95 -21.66 -11.18
N PRO A 32 16.40 -21.88 -12.39
CA PRO A 32 15.13 -21.27 -12.81
C PRO A 32 13.94 -21.65 -11.92
N ALA A 33 14.01 -22.79 -11.24
CA ALA A 33 12.99 -23.22 -10.28
C ALA A 33 12.79 -22.23 -9.10
N LEU A 34 13.76 -21.35 -8.81
CA LEU A 34 13.60 -20.31 -7.78
C LEU A 34 12.60 -19.22 -8.18
N LEU A 35 12.25 -19.10 -9.46
CA LEU A 35 11.32 -18.08 -9.96
C LEU A 35 9.86 -18.47 -9.81
N THR A 36 9.56 -19.77 -9.76
CA THR A 36 8.19 -20.32 -9.78
C THR A 36 7.72 -20.83 -8.43
N ARG A 37 8.45 -20.54 -7.37
CA ARG A 37 8.14 -21.01 -6.01
C ARG A 37 8.53 -19.98 -4.94
N PRO A 38 7.97 -20.10 -3.75
CA PRO A 38 8.42 -19.32 -2.60
C PRO A 38 9.87 -19.63 -2.23
N LEU A 39 10.62 -18.58 -1.85
CA LEU A 39 12.01 -18.66 -1.44
C LEU A 39 12.20 -19.07 0.03
N GLY A 40 11.10 -19.16 0.81
CA GLY A 40 11.17 -19.48 2.23
C GLY A 40 11.59 -18.29 3.10
N GLY A 41 12.05 -18.58 4.34
CA GLY A 41 12.41 -17.56 5.33
C GLY A 41 11.25 -17.20 6.26
N ALA A 42 11.30 -16.01 6.88
CA ALA A 42 10.29 -15.54 7.83
C ALA A 42 8.91 -15.42 7.17
N PHE A 43 8.88 -15.01 5.90
CA PHE A 43 7.69 -14.97 5.05
C PHE A 43 7.73 -16.16 4.08
N LYS A 44 7.17 -17.29 4.50
CA LYS A 44 7.26 -18.59 3.80
C LYS A 44 6.72 -18.58 2.36
N THR A 45 5.96 -17.55 1.99
CA THR A 45 5.30 -17.41 0.68
C THR A 45 5.98 -16.43 -0.25
N ARG A 46 7.02 -15.73 0.23
CA ARG A 46 7.76 -14.71 -0.51
C ARG A 46 8.47 -15.27 -1.73
N THR A 47 8.16 -14.74 -2.93
CA THR A 47 8.86 -15.01 -4.18
C THR A 47 10.00 -14.02 -4.42
N ALA A 48 10.80 -14.23 -5.49
CA ALA A 48 11.84 -13.28 -5.88
C ALA A 48 11.28 -11.86 -6.14
N LEU A 49 10.08 -11.75 -6.74
CA LEU A 49 9.42 -10.45 -6.98
C LEU A 49 8.96 -9.77 -5.69
N HIS A 50 8.53 -10.53 -4.66
CA HIS A 50 8.28 -9.95 -3.35
C HIS A 50 9.54 -9.38 -2.70
N VAL A 51 10.70 -10.01 -2.92
CA VAL A 51 11.98 -9.49 -2.39
C VAL A 51 12.33 -8.14 -3.01
N VAL A 52 12.05 -7.94 -4.31
CA VAL A 52 12.27 -6.64 -4.98
C VAL A 52 11.37 -5.55 -4.39
N ALA A 53 10.14 -5.91 -4.02
CA ALA A 53 9.12 -5.01 -3.50
C ALA A 53 9.12 -4.86 -1.96
N ASP A 54 10.04 -5.58 -1.27
CA ASP A 54 10.11 -5.64 0.20
C ASP A 54 10.46 -4.28 0.82
N TRP A 55 9.96 -4.05 2.03
CA TRP A 55 10.34 -2.86 2.80
C TRP A 55 11.86 -2.85 3.07
N PRO A 56 12.57 -1.70 3.00
CA PRO A 56 12.05 -0.34 2.89
C PRO A 56 11.71 0.13 1.46
N GLY A 57 11.80 -0.71 0.44
CA GLY A 57 11.66 -0.33 -0.94
C GLY A 57 12.90 0.33 -1.54
N TYR A 58 12.80 0.75 -2.80
CA TYR A 58 13.84 1.50 -3.52
C TYR A 58 15.21 0.80 -3.55
N PHE A 59 15.22 -0.54 -3.62
CA PHE A 59 16.47 -1.26 -3.87
C PHE A 59 17.06 -0.84 -5.23
N PRO A 60 18.40 -0.70 -5.34
CA PRO A 60 19.03 -0.29 -6.59
C PRO A 60 18.59 -1.19 -7.75
N ASN A 61 18.37 -0.60 -8.92
CA ASN A 61 17.93 -1.30 -10.14
C ASN A 61 16.62 -2.12 -9.99
N GLY A 62 15.77 -1.83 -9.00
CA GLY A 62 14.53 -2.56 -8.72
C GLY A 62 13.67 -2.81 -9.97
N PRO A 63 13.29 -1.78 -10.76
CA PRO A 63 12.52 -1.96 -11.98
C PRO A 63 13.20 -2.84 -13.04
N GLN A 64 14.51 -2.77 -13.15
CA GLN A 64 15.28 -3.62 -14.07
C GLN A 64 15.27 -5.08 -13.60
N ILE A 65 15.42 -5.31 -12.30
CA ILE A 65 15.37 -6.64 -11.70
C ILE A 65 13.96 -7.25 -11.88
N VAL A 66 12.87 -6.48 -11.69
CA VAL A 66 11.52 -6.96 -12.00
C VAL A 66 11.44 -7.47 -13.44
N ARG A 67 11.89 -6.67 -14.41
CA ARG A 67 11.88 -7.07 -15.83
C ARG A 67 12.73 -8.32 -16.08
N LEU A 68 13.91 -8.43 -15.48
CA LEU A 68 14.79 -9.60 -15.61
C LEU A 68 14.13 -10.86 -15.05
N LEU A 69 13.53 -10.78 -13.85
CA LEU A 69 12.87 -11.91 -13.21
C LEU A 69 11.65 -12.38 -14.03
N VAL A 70 10.82 -11.45 -14.50
CA VAL A 70 9.65 -11.80 -15.34
C VAL A 70 10.08 -12.37 -16.70
N ALA A 71 11.09 -11.79 -17.34
CA ALA A 71 11.64 -12.33 -18.60
C ALA A 71 12.24 -13.74 -18.42
N ALA A 72 12.74 -14.07 -17.23
CA ALA A 72 13.23 -15.40 -16.87
C ALA A 72 12.11 -16.36 -16.42
N GLY A 73 10.84 -15.93 -16.38
CA GLY A 73 9.68 -16.78 -16.10
C GLY A 73 9.03 -16.59 -14.71
N ALA A 74 9.39 -15.54 -13.96
CA ALA A 74 8.68 -15.23 -12.73
C ALA A 74 7.27 -14.68 -13.06
N ASP A 75 6.25 -15.19 -12.35
CA ASP A 75 4.89 -14.71 -12.45
C ASP A 75 4.66 -13.53 -11.49
N PRO A 76 4.32 -12.32 -11.98
CA PRO A 76 4.07 -11.16 -11.13
C PRO A 76 2.86 -11.32 -10.19
N ASN A 77 2.01 -12.33 -10.44
CA ASN A 77 0.83 -12.64 -9.65
C ASN A 77 1.02 -13.86 -8.74
N LEU A 78 2.20 -14.47 -8.74
CA LEU A 78 2.46 -15.69 -7.95
C LEU A 78 2.37 -15.40 -6.46
N ARG A 79 1.34 -15.96 -5.83
CA ARG A 79 1.08 -15.91 -4.39
C ARG A 79 0.31 -17.14 -3.96
N LYS A 80 0.30 -17.47 -2.67
CA LYS A 80 -0.70 -18.40 -2.13
C LYS A 80 -2.07 -17.74 -2.07
N SER A 81 -3.11 -18.55 -2.13
CA SER A 81 -4.47 -18.08 -1.85
C SER A 81 -4.53 -17.46 -0.45
N GLY A 82 -5.06 -16.24 -0.36
CA GLY A 82 -5.11 -15.47 0.89
C GLY A 82 -3.83 -14.74 1.28
N ASP A 83 -2.80 -14.77 0.44
CA ASP A 83 -1.55 -14.03 0.66
C ASP A 83 -1.45 -12.80 -0.27
N GLU A 84 -0.64 -11.84 0.12
CA GLU A 84 -0.34 -10.65 -0.67
C GLU A 84 0.45 -10.97 -1.94
N SER A 85 0.18 -10.23 -3.02
CA SER A 85 1.00 -10.25 -4.25
C SER A 85 2.22 -9.34 -4.12
N PRO A 86 3.22 -9.46 -5.04
CA PRO A 86 4.33 -8.50 -5.09
C PRO A 86 3.88 -7.04 -5.20
N LEU A 87 2.75 -6.76 -5.89
CA LEU A 87 2.22 -5.42 -6.02
C LEU A 87 1.64 -4.87 -4.70
N HIS A 88 1.08 -5.72 -3.83
CA HIS A 88 0.69 -5.30 -2.48
C HIS A 88 1.90 -4.85 -1.66
N TRP A 89 3.02 -5.56 -1.78
CA TRP A 89 4.26 -5.22 -1.07
C TRP A 89 4.85 -3.90 -1.58
N ALA A 90 4.90 -3.70 -2.90
CA ALA A 90 5.31 -2.42 -3.48
C ALA A 90 4.37 -1.27 -3.04
N ALA A 91 3.07 -1.55 -2.92
CA ALA A 91 2.08 -0.60 -2.42
C ALA A 91 2.29 -0.24 -0.95
N SER A 92 2.78 -1.18 -0.14
CA SER A 92 3.04 -0.96 1.29
C SER A 92 4.40 -0.31 1.58
N SER A 93 5.34 -0.32 0.61
CA SER A 93 6.67 0.31 0.71
C SER A 93 6.79 1.64 0.00
N ASP A 94 5.72 2.12 -0.64
CA ASP A 94 5.64 3.33 -1.50
C ASP A 94 6.66 3.35 -2.65
N ASP A 95 7.10 2.16 -3.12
CA ASP A 95 8.06 2.04 -4.21
C ASP A 95 7.36 2.15 -5.57
N VAL A 96 7.23 3.39 -6.04
CA VAL A 96 6.52 3.73 -7.29
C VAL A 96 7.16 3.07 -8.50
N ASP A 97 8.47 3.00 -8.54
CA ASP A 97 9.20 2.50 -9.70
C ASP A 97 9.05 0.98 -9.83
N VAL A 98 9.12 0.25 -8.72
CA VAL A 98 8.88 -1.20 -8.67
C VAL A 98 7.41 -1.50 -8.91
N ALA A 99 6.48 -0.73 -8.31
CA ALA A 99 5.04 -0.88 -8.57
C ALA A 99 4.71 -0.70 -10.05
N ALA A 100 5.25 0.35 -10.70
CA ALA A 100 5.07 0.58 -12.13
C ALA A 100 5.61 -0.59 -12.97
N ALA A 101 6.81 -1.09 -12.66
CA ALA A 101 7.42 -2.21 -13.37
C ALA A 101 6.60 -3.51 -13.22
N LEU A 102 6.03 -3.77 -12.03
CA LEU A 102 5.16 -4.92 -11.80
C LEU A 102 3.86 -4.81 -12.60
N ILE A 103 3.22 -3.63 -12.63
CA ILE A 103 2.01 -3.38 -13.43
C ILE A 103 2.31 -3.56 -14.92
N ASP A 104 3.41 -2.99 -15.41
CA ASP A 104 3.85 -3.12 -16.81
C ASP A 104 4.15 -4.59 -17.18
N ALA A 105 4.53 -5.40 -16.20
CA ALA A 105 4.76 -6.84 -16.33
C ALA A 105 3.49 -7.70 -16.17
N GLY A 106 2.31 -7.10 -15.99
CA GLY A 106 1.04 -7.78 -15.91
C GLY A 106 0.59 -8.15 -14.49
N ALA A 107 1.09 -7.45 -13.46
CA ALA A 107 0.54 -7.59 -12.11
C ALA A 107 -0.93 -7.15 -12.08
N ASP A 108 -1.77 -7.91 -11.39
CA ASP A 108 -3.18 -7.61 -11.20
C ASP A 108 -3.34 -6.43 -10.22
N ILE A 109 -3.79 -5.29 -10.76
CA ILE A 109 -4.02 -4.06 -9.99
C ILE A 109 -5.14 -4.23 -8.95
N GLU A 110 -6.09 -5.12 -9.25
CA GLU A 110 -7.24 -5.42 -8.40
C GLU A 110 -7.06 -6.72 -7.61
N ALA A 111 -5.84 -7.23 -7.49
CA ALA A 111 -5.57 -8.46 -6.76
C ALA A 111 -6.21 -8.39 -5.36
N PRO A 112 -7.09 -9.34 -4.99
CA PRO A 112 -7.71 -9.35 -3.67
C PRO A 112 -6.79 -9.94 -2.60
N ASP A 113 -7.28 -10.00 -1.36
CA ASP A 113 -6.69 -10.74 -0.23
C ASP A 113 -5.37 -10.17 0.33
N GLY A 114 -5.04 -8.90 0.04
CA GLY A 114 -4.00 -8.19 0.79
C GLY A 114 -4.39 -7.99 2.25
N SER A 115 -3.46 -7.56 3.09
CA SER A 115 -3.70 -7.31 4.52
C SER A 115 -4.84 -6.33 4.79
N MET A 116 -5.11 -5.43 3.84
CA MET A 116 -6.23 -4.48 3.86
C MET A 116 -7.21 -4.68 2.70
N GLY A 117 -6.91 -5.54 1.73
CA GLY A 117 -7.72 -5.81 0.55
C GLY A 117 -6.92 -5.76 -0.74
N THR A 118 -7.21 -4.82 -1.64
CA THR A 118 -6.48 -4.61 -2.90
C THR A 118 -5.15 -3.87 -2.70
N PRO A 119 -4.24 -3.81 -3.71
CA PRO A 119 -3.06 -2.96 -3.63
C PRO A 119 -3.37 -1.48 -3.32
N LEU A 120 -4.51 -0.95 -3.79
CA LEU A 120 -4.93 0.41 -3.46
C LEU A 120 -5.33 0.53 -1.98
N ASP A 121 -5.99 -0.48 -1.42
CA ASP A 121 -6.29 -0.53 0.02
C ASP A 121 -5.00 -0.48 0.86
N ASN A 122 -4.01 -1.29 0.48
CA ASN A 122 -2.72 -1.31 1.16
C ASN A 122 -2.01 0.05 1.05
N ALA A 123 -1.94 0.63 -0.17
CA ALA A 123 -1.28 1.92 -0.38
C ALA A 123 -1.89 3.03 0.48
N ILE A 124 -3.21 3.14 0.53
CA ILE A 124 -3.90 4.16 1.34
C ILE A 124 -3.75 3.85 2.82
N GLY A 125 -3.92 2.59 3.23
CA GLY A 125 -3.84 2.18 4.62
C GLY A 125 -2.46 2.39 5.25
N TYR A 126 -1.39 2.22 4.46
CA TYR A 126 0.00 2.50 4.88
C TYR A 126 0.47 3.93 4.57
N ALA A 127 -0.43 4.82 4.12
CA ALA A 127 -0.11 6.20 3.74
C ALA A 127 0.95 6.33 2.62
N CYS A 128 0.98 5.37 1.71
CA CYS A 128 1.86 5.28 0.54
C CYS A 128 1.24 6.03 -0.66
N TRP A 129 1.23 7.35 -0.57
CA TRP A 129 0.45 8.21 -1.46
C TRP A 129 0.93 8.22 -2.89
N HIS A 130 2.22 8.00 -3.14
CA HIS A 130 2.77 7.99 -4.50
C HIS A 130 2.30 6.74 -5.26
N VAL A 131 2.35 5.57 -4.62
CA VAL A 131 1.84 4.33 -5.23
C VAL A 131 0.32 4.36 -5.32
N ALA A 132 -0.41 4.94 -4.34
CA ALA A 132 -1.85 5.12 -4.45
C ALA A 132 -2.23 5.94 -5.70
N ALA A 133 -1.53 7.06 -5.95
CA ALA A 133 -1.73 7.88 -7.15
C ALA A 133 -1.38 7.12 -8.44
N LEU A 134 -0.30 6.35 -8.46
CA LEU A 134 0.07 5.50 -9.58
C LEU A 134 -1.01 4.46 -9.89
N LEU A 135 -1.50 3.74 -8.87
CA LEU A 135 -2.53 2.70 -9.03
C LEU A 135 -3.80 3.28 -9.65
N VAL A 136 -4.27 4.44 -9.16
CA VAL A 136 -5.43 5.12 -9.74
C VAL A 136 -5.17 5.56 -11.19
N ALA A 137 -3.99 6.11 -11.48
CA ALA A 137 -3.61 6.49 -12.83
C ALA A 137 -3.52 5.28 -13.80
N ARG A 138 -3.28 4.09 -13.26
CA ARG A 138 -3.24 2.82 -14.01
C ARG A 138 -4.57 2.06 -14.01
N GLY A 139 -5.64 2.64 -13.46
CA GLY A 139 -7.01 2.13 -13.56
C GLY A 139 -7.52 1.38 -12.33
N ALA A 140 -6.84 1.46 -11.17
CA ALA A 140 -7.39 0.94 -9.92
C ALA A 140 -8.74 1.60 -9.58
N ARG A 141 -9.70 0.80 -9.13
CA ARG A 141 -11.05 1.28 -8.82
C ARG A 141 -11.09 2.03 -7.50
N VAL A 142 -11.62 3.25 -7.56
CA VAL A 142 -11.94 4.05 -6.37
C VAL A 142 -13.42 3.81 -6.06
N ASP A 143 -13.74 2.70 -5.40
CA ASP A 143 -15.10 2.23 -5.14
C ASP A 143 -15.50 2.29 -3.66
N LYS A 144 -14.58 2.63 -2.77
CA LYS A 144 -14.83 2.83 -1.35
C LYS A 144 -14.85 4.32 -0.99
N LEU A 145 -15.70 4.71 -0.04
CA LEU A 145 -15.83 6.09 0.39
C LEU A 145 -14.50 6.65 0.91
N TRP A 146 -13.80 5.87 1.73
CA TRP A 146 -12.51 6.26 2.28
C TRP A 146 -11.38 6.34 1.24
N HIS A 147 -11.45 5.62 0.09
CA HIS A 147 -10.53 5.83 -1.03
C HIS A 147 -10.66 7.23 -1.60
N ALA A 148 -11.91 7.61 -1.98
CA ALA A 148 -12.17 8.93 -2.56
C ALA A 148 -11.80 10.05 -1.59
N ALA A 149 -12.08 9.86 -0.31
CA ALA A 149 -11.75 10.81 0.75
C ALA A 149 -10.25 10.99 0.93
N ALA A 150 -9.49 9.89 1.05
CA ALA A 150 -8.03 9.91 1.21
C ALA A 150 -7.31 10.50 -0.02
N LEU A 151 -7.84 10.27 -1.21
CA LEU A 151 -7.29 10.79 -2.46
C LEU A 151 -7.76 12.21 -2.80
N GLY A 152 -8.68 12.78 -2.00
CA GLY A 152 -9.24 14.13 -2.23
C GLY A 152 -10.10 14.25 -3.50
N MET A 153 -10.65 13.13 -3.96
CA MET A 153 -11.47 13.04 -5.18
C MET A 153 -12.93 13.43 -4.89
N LEU A 154 -13.20 14.73 -4.72
CA LEU A 154 -14.48 15.24 -4.25
C LEU A 154 -15.69 14.81 -5.09
N ASP A 155 -15.55 14.85 -6.42
CA ASP A 155 -16.63 14.43 -7.33
C ASP A 155 -16.94 12.93 -7.17
N ARG A 156 -15.89 12.12 -7.00
CA ARG A 156 -16.05 10.68 -6.77
C ARG A 156 -16.62 10.40 -5.39
N LEU A 157 -16.19 11.14 -4.39
CA LEU A 157 -16.73 11.08 -3.01
C LEU A 157 -18.23 11.33 -3.03
N GLN A 158 -18.67 12.40 -3.71
CA GLN A 158 -20.10 12.72 -3.83
C GLN A 158 -20.87 11.61 -4.57
N GLN A 159 -20.35 11.11 -5.69
CA GLN A 159 -20.98 10.01 -6.42
C GLN A 159 -21.20 8.77 -5.54
N LEU A 160 -20.21 8.41 -4.69
CA LEU A 160 -20.31 7.26 -3.80
C LEU A 160 -21.34 7.50 -2.69
N ILE A 161 -21.42 8.72 -2.15
CA ILE A 161 -22.43 9.11 -1.18
C ILE A 161 -23.83 8.99 -1.77
N ASP A 162 -24.05 9.55 -2.96
CA ASP A 162 -25.36 9.55 -3.63
C ASP A 162 -25.83 8.13 -4.00
N ALA A 163 -24.88 7.23 -4.28
CA ALA A 163 -25.16 5.87 -4.72
C ALA A 163 -25.51 4.90 -3.58
N ALA A 164 -24.93 5.08 -2.39
CA ALA A 164 -24.94 4.05 -1.34
C ALA A 164 -25.61 4.49 -0.01
N ASP A 165 -25.91 5.78 0.19
CA ASP A 165 -26.40 6.31 1.48
C ASP A 165 -25.56 5.79 2.67
N PRO A 166 -24.29 6.22 2.79
CA PRO A 166 -23.33 5.60 3.70
C PRO A 166 -23.75 5.75 5.16
N THR A 167 -23.44 4.74 5.95
CA THR A 167 -23.64 4.78 7.41
C THR A 167 -22.75 5.84 8.06
N GLN A 168 -23.13 6.26 9.28
CA GLN A 168 -22.35 7.20 10.08
C GLN A 168 -20.92 6.71 10.34
N GLU A 169 -20.73 5.40 10.48
CA GLU A 169 -19.42 4.80 10.66
C GLU A 169 -18.56 4.92 9.40
N GLU A 170 -19.13 4.63 8.22
CA GLU A 170 -18.42 4.78 6.93
C GLU A 170 -18.05 6.25 6.66
N VAL A 171 -18.93 7.20 7.00
CA VAL A 171 -18.65 8.64 6.91
C VAL A 171 -17.51 9.02 7.85
N SER A 172 -17.49 8.52 9.09
CA SER A 172 -16.44 8.79 10.07
C SER A 172 -15.11 8.13 9.69
N GLN A 173 -15.15 6.91 9.13
CA GLN A 173 -13.97 6.24 8.57
C GLN A 173 -13.36 7.06 7.42
N ALA A 174 -14.19 7.49 6.48
CA ALA A 174 -13.73 8.31 5.36
C ALA A 174 -13.14 9.65 5.83
N PHE A 175 -13.75 10.27 6.85
CA PHE A 175 -13.25 11.48 7.50
C PHE A 175 -11.85 11.25 8.11
N TRP A 176 -11.65 10.16 8.85
CA TRP A 176 -10.36 9.80 9.42
C TRP A 176 -9.27 9.68 8.34
N HIS A 177 -9.57 8.98 7.24
CA HIS A 177 -8.65 8.83 6.11
C HIS A 177 -8.38 10.15 5.39
N ALA A 178 -9.38 11.02 5.23
CA ALA A 178 -9.19 12.36 4.68
C ALA A 178 -8.24 13.21 5.54
N CYS A 179 -8.39 13.16 6.87
CA CYS A 179 -7.52 13.85 7.82
C CYS A 179 -6.09 13.29 7.77
N CYS A 180 -5.93 11.96 7.78
CA CYS A 180 -4.65 11.27 7.64
C CYS A 180 -3.91 11.68 6.36
N ALA A 181 -4.62 11.79 5.24
CA ALA A 181 -4.08 12.20 3.95
C ALA A 181 -3.96 13.73 3.77
N GLY A 182 -4.43 14.53 4.72
CA GLY A 182 -4.43 15.99 4.66
C GLY A 182 -5.41 16.57 3.63
N GLN A 183 -6.46 15.84 3.30
CA GLN A 183 -7.48 16.23 2.33
C GLN A 183 -8.59 17.05 3.02
N ARG A 184 -8.25 18.28 3.44
CA ARG A 184 -9.14 19.14 4.23
C ARG A 184 -10.53 19.33 3.61
N ARG A 185 -10.61 19.57 2.29
CA ARG A 185 -11.91 19.79 1.62
C ARG A 185 -12.82 18.55 1.68
N ALA A 186 -12.22 17.35 1.55
CA ALA A 186 -12.96 16.10 1.71
C ALA A 186 -13.39 15.92 3.18
N ALA A 187 -12.52 16.23 4.13
CA ALA A 187 -12.85 16.20 5.56
C ALA A 187 -13.97 17.18 5.92
N GLU A 188 -13.91 18.44 5.45
CA GLU A 188 -14.98 19.43 5.65
C GLU A 188 -16.33 18.94 5.11
N HIS A 189 -16.33 18.34 3.92
CA HIS A 189 -17.54 17.77 3.32
C HIS A 189 -18.13 16.65 4.18
N LEU A 190 -17.31 15.71 4.62
CA LEU A 190 -17.72 14.57 5.46
C LEU A 190 -18.17 15.01 6.87
N LEU A 191 -17.53 16.04 7.43
CA LEU A 191 -17.97 16.64 8.69
C LEU A 191 -19.38 17.24 8.56
N GLY A 192 -19.69 17.88 7.43
CA GLY A 192 -21.03 18.38 7.11
C GLY A 192 -22.09 17.28 7.01
N LEU A 193 -21.69 16.03 6.76
CA LEU A 193 -22.54 14.83 6.78
C LEU A 193 -22.58 14.15 8.15
N GLY A 194 -21.97 14.76 9.16
CA GLY A 194 -22.02 14.32 10.56
C GLY A 194 -20.89 13.36 10.95
N ALA A 195 -19.75 13.34 10.26
CA ALA A 195 -18.59 12.56 10.70
C ALA A 195 -18.24 12.87 12.16
N ASP A 196 -17.92 11.84 12.94
CA ASP A 196 -17.41 12.03 14.31
C ASP A 196 -15.94 12.50 14.27
N VAL A 197 -15.70 13.73 14.74
CA VAL A 197 -14.40 14.39 14.76
C VAL A 197 -13.37 13.65 15.64
N ASN A 198 -13.83 12.82 16.55
CA ASN A 198 -13.00 12.03 17.47
C ASN A 198 -13.10 10.51 17.25
N TRP A 199 -13.67 10.08 16.14
CA TRP A 199 -13.81 8.66 15.82
C TRP A 199 -12.44 7.96 15.76
N VAL A 200 -12.36 6.77 16.38
CA VAL A 200 -11.13 5.94 16.38
C VAL A 200 -11.44 4.64 15.69
N PRO A 201 -10.72 4.28 14.61
CA PRO A 201 -10.93 3.03 13.91
C PRO A 201 -10.49 1.83 14.75
N ALA A 202 -11.19 0.70 14.62
CA ALA A 202 -10.83 -0.54 15.32
C ALA A 202 -9.47 -1.14 14.87
N TYR A 203 -8.98 -0.74 13.70
CA TYR A 203 -7.75 -1.24 13.07
C TYR A 203 -6.55 -0.31 13.24
N ALA A 204 -6.70 0.88 13.81
CA ALA A 204 -5.62 1.83 14.04
C ALA A 204 -5.77 2.50 15.40
N GLU A 205 -4.66 3.00 15.93
CA GLU A 205 -4.66 3.78 17.16
C GLU A 205 -4.73 5.28 16.83
N GLY A 206 -5.59 5.99 17.53
CA GLY A 206 -5.67 7.44 17.43
C GLY A 206 -6.86 7.99 16.64
N THR A 207 -7.18 9.23 16.98
CA THR A 207 -8.25 10.01 16.40
C THR A 207 -7.86 10.60 15.03
N PRO A 208 -8.78 11.26 14.28
CA PRO A 208 -8.42 12.02 13.07
C PRO A 208 -7.30 13.05 13.30
N LEU A 209 -7.26 13.67 14.49
CA LEU A 209 -6.22 14.63 14.87
C LEU A 209 -4.85 13.93 15.02
N ASP A 210 -4.81 12.75 15.67
CA ASP A 210 -3.57 11.99 15.79
C ASP A 210 -3.07 11.51 14.43
N ALA A 211 -3.97 11.03 13.56
CA ALA A 211 -3.65 10.63 12.20
C ALA A 211 -3.09 11.80 11.36
N ALA A 212 -3.67 13.00 11.49
CA ALA A 212 -3.17 14.20 10.81
C ALA A 212 -1.79 14.64 11.31
N ARG A 213 -1.47 14.41 12.60
CA ARG A 213 -0.18 14.72 13.22
C ARG A 213 0.93 13.70 12.95
N GLY A 214 0.61 12.59 12.30
CA GLY A 214 1.58 11.53 11.98
C GLY A 214 2.81 12.05 11.21
N ARG A 215 3.98 11.42 11.42
CA ARG A 215 5.27 11.90 10.89
C ARG A 215 5.36 11.97 9.37
N SER A 216 4.61 11.13 8.68
CA SER A 216 4.58 11.03 7.21
C SER A 216 3.63 12.05 6.55
N THR A 217 2.81 12.72 7.31
CA THR A 217 1.69 13.50 6.79
C THR A 217 1.66 14.93 7.27
N ARG A 218 2.76 15.67 7.29
CA ARG A 218 2.73 17.10 7.70
C ARG A 218 1.54 17.83 7.05
N ARG A 219 0.45 17.98 7.81
CA ARG A 219 -0.84 18.53 7.36
C ARG A 219 -1.25 19.67 8.28
N ASP A 220 -0.38 20.64 8.44
CA ASP A 220 -0.55 21.75 9.38
C ASP A 220 -1.90 22.47 9.20
N ASN A 221 -2.40 22.56 7.97
CA ASN A 221 -3.72 23.12 7.67
C ASN A 221 -4.89 22.27 8.19
N VAL A 222 -4.74 20.94 8.21
CA VAL A 222 -5.77 20.03 8.77
C VAL A 222 -5.66 20.01 10.28
N VAL A 223 -4.46 19.94 10.83
CA VAL A 223 -4.21 19.94 12.28
C VAL A 223 -4.78 21.20 12.91
N GLY A 224 -4.42 22.39 12.41
CA GLY A 224 -4.93 23.65 12.93
C GLY A 224 -6.47 23.74 12.88
N TRP A 225 -7.06 23.28 11.81
CA TRP A 225 -8.50 23.24 11.66
C TRP A 225 -9.18 22.24 12.61
N LEU A 226 -8.59 21.07 12.83
CA LEU A 226 -9.12 20.09 13.80
C LEU A 226 -9.01 20.61 15.25
N ASP A 227 -7.91 21.30 15.58
CA ASP A 227 -7.75 21.96 16.88
C ASP A 227 -8.83 23.04 17.08
N GLU A 228 -9.15 23.86 16.07
CA GLU A 228 -10.24 24.86 16.10
C GLU A 228 -11.62 24.22 16.31
N LEU A 229 -11.85 23.01 15.80
CA LEU A 229 -13.08 22.24 16.00
C LEU A 229 -13.16 21.57 17.39
N GLY A 230 -12.12 21.64 18.20
CA GLY A 230 -12.03 20.96 19.49
C GLY A 230 -11.80 19.45 19.39
N ALA A 231 -11.20 18.98 18.30
CA ALA A 231 -10.78 17.59 18.16
C ALA A 231 -9.79 17.21 19.25
N ARG A 232 -9.87 15.96 19.73
CA ARG A 232 -9.04 15.44 20.82
C ARG A 232 -8.07 14.39 20.33
N ALA A 233 -6.86 14.38 20.90
CA ALA A 233 -5.93 13.28 20.74
C ALA A 233 -6.36 12.06 21.58
N ALA A 234 -6.00 10.86 21.15
CA ALA A 234 -6.27 9.66 21.92
C ALA A 234 -5.57 9.73 23.31
N GLY A 235 -6.30 9.36 24.36
CA GLY A 235 -5.77 9.38 25.74
C GLY A 235 -5.90 10.71 26.48
N THR A 236 -6.38 11.78 25.83
CA THR A 236 -6.81 12.98 26.56
C THR A 236 -8.28 12.78 26.98
N GLY A 237 -8.46 12.25 28.22
CA GLY A 237 -9.78 12.17 28.82
C GLY A 237 -10.44 13.55 28.98
N PRO A 238 -11.76 13.61 29.20
CA PRO A 238 -12.38 14.87 29.60
C PRO A 238 -11.79 15.29 30.95
N ASP A 239 -11.30 16.52 31.05
CA ASP A 239 -10.94 17.17 32.34
C ASP A 239 -12.15 17.25 33.28
#